data_5f8c837ad31a4f4dc83639469e41cceb
#
_entry.id   5f8c837ad31a4f4dc83639469e41cceb
#
_cell.length_a   1.000
_cell.length_b   1.000
_cell.length_c   1.000
_cell.angle_alpha   90.00
_cell.angle_beta   90.00
_cell.angle_gamma   90.00
#
_symmetry.space_group_name_H-M   'P 1'
#
loop_
_entity.id
_entity.type
_entity.pdbx_description
1 polymer ?
#
loop_
_entity_poly.entity_id
_entity_poly.type
_entity_poly.pdbx_seq_one_letter_code
_entity_poly.pdbx_strand_id
1 'polypeptide(L)'
;MKEHEEEIVEWIHSKYPKVETVQFEWDTLEVLPVSNGVQTIRYNLSVKGTFNNIPETVIVIDFRMKTKDDVPSMKHITMNNKPGILREGTLYYYE
;
A
#
# COMPACT_ATOMS: atom_id res chain seq x y z
N MET A 1 0.51 -2.56 -12.65
CA MET A 1 1.15 -2.67 -11.32
C MET A 1 1.60 -4.08 -10.93
N LYS A 2 0.90 -5.11 -11.43
CA LYS A 2 1.30 -6.50 -11.12
C LYS A 2 2.73 -6.82 -11.56
N GLU A 3 3.18 -6.25 -12.66
CA GLU A 3 4.53 -6.46 -13.18
C GLU A 3 5.63 -5.89 -12.28
N HIS A 4 5.26 -5.04 -11.33
CA HIS A 4 6.18 -4.46 -10.34
C HIS A 4 6.03 -5.07 -8.96
N GLU A 5 5.26 -6.15 -8.82
CA GLU A 5 4.96 -6.75 -7.52
C GLU A 5 6.23 -7.14 -6.74
N GLU A 6 7.20 -7.74 -7.40
CA GLU A 6 8.44 -8.14 -6.74
C GLU A 6 9.21 -6.93 -6.18
N GLU A 7 9.26 -5.83 -6.92
CA GLU A 7 9.92 -4.62 -6.47
C GLU A 7 9.23 -4.04 -5.25
N ILE A 8 7.89 -4.06 -5.24
CA ILE A 8 7.10 -3.57 -4.12
C ILE A 8 7.35 -4.44 -2.88
N VAL A 9 7.36 -5.75 -3.04
CA VAL A 9 7.62 -6.69 -1.94
C VAL A 9 9.01 -6.49 -1.36
N GLU A 10 10.03 -6.30 -2.20
CA GLU A 10 11.39 -6.03 -1.77
C GLU A 10 11.47 -4.73 -0.98
N TRP A 11 10.77 -3.69 -1.43
CA TRP A 11 10.72 -2.41 -0.73
C TRP A 11 10.10 -2.56 0.65
N ILE A 12 8.99 -3.31 0.76
CA ILE A 12 8.32 -3.59 2.03
C ILE A 12 9.26 -4.35 2.97
N HIS A 13 9.90 -5.41 2.45
CA HIS A 13 10.80 -6.24 3.23
C HIS A 13 12.00 -5.46 3.78
N SER A 14 12.50 -4.49 3.02
CA SER A 14 13.62 -3.65 3.46
C SER A 14 13.25 -2.78 4.66
N LYS A 15 11.98 -2.37 4.75
CA LYS A 15 11.48 -1.53 5.85
C LYS A 15 10.92 -2.36 7.02
N TYR A 16 10.34 -3.50 6.71
CA TYR A 16 9.69 -4.39 7.68
C TYR A 16 10.14 -5.82 7.42
N PRO A 17 11.34 -6.20 7.91
CA PRO A 17 11.91 -7.53 7.61
C PRO A 17 11.06 -8.72 8.03
N LYS A 18 10.16 -8.55 8.98
CA LYS A 18 9.24 -9.61 9.42
C LYS A 18 8.13 -9.88 8.41
N VAL A 19 7.89 -8.97 7.47
CA VAL A 19 6.95 -9.16 6.37
C VAL A 19 7.71 -9.88 5.26
N GLU A 20 7.57 -11.20 5.17
CA GLU A 20 8.32 -12.04 4.23
C GLU A 20 7.64 -12.15 2.87
N THR A 21 6.32 -12.29 2.87
CA THR A 21 5.53 -12.41 1.65
C THR A 21 4.34 -11.46 1.71
N VAL A 22 3.86 -11.01 0.56
CA VAL A 22 2.70 -10.11 0.47
C VAL A 22 1.76 -10.66 -0.60
N GLN A 23 0.48 -10.76 -0.26
CA GLN A 23 -0.58 -11.18 -1.17
C GLN A 23 -1.46 -9.96 -1.47
N PHE A 24 -1.22 -9.32 -2.61
CA PHE A 24 -1.99 -8.15 -3.01
C PHE A 24 -3.38 -8.51 -3.51
N GLU A 25 -4.36 -7.73 -3.10
CA GLU A 25 -5.72 -7.81 -3.63
C GLU A 25 -5.84 -6.75 -4.73
N TRP A 26 -5.43 -7.11 -5.94
CA TRP A 26 -5.37 -6.17 -7.07
C TRP A 26 -6.72 -5.58 -7.46
N ASP A 27 -7.81 -6.23 -7.12
CA ASP A 27 -9.15 -5.72 -7.31
C ASP A 27 -9.48 -4.55 -6.39
N THR A 28 -8.66 -4.30 -5.36
CA THR A 28 -8.81 -3.14 -4.48
C THR A 28 -8.03 -1.91 -4.98
N LEU A 29 -7.32 -2.05 -6.10
CA LEU A 29 -6.53 -0.97 -6.68
C LEU A 29 -7.44 0.19 -7.09
N GLU A 30 -7.19 1.39 -6.56
CA GLU A 30 -7.98 2.56 -6.87
C GLU A 30 -7.17 3.85 -6.83
N VAL A 31 -7.62 4.84 -7.59
CA VAL A 31 -7.02 6.18 -7.62
C VAL A 31 -7.87 7.09 -6.74
N LEU A 32 -7.25 7.66 -5.71
CA LEU A 32 -7.92 8.52 -4.75
C LEU A 32 -7.40 9.96 -4.87
N PRO A 33 -8.32 10.94 -4.96
CA PRO A 33 -7.90 12.34 -4.99
C PRO A 33 -7.44 12.80 -3.60
N VAL A 34 -6.39 13.62 -3.56
CA VAL A 34 -5.91 14.24 -2.32
C VAL A 34 -6.17 15.73 -2.44
N SER A 35 -6.98 16.27 -1.52
CA SER A 35 -7.42 17.66 -1.54
C SER A 35 -6.80 18.44 -0.38
N ASN A 36 -6.58 19.75 -0.61
CA ASN A 36 -6.18 20.66 0.46
C ASN A 36 -7.40 21.35 1.12
N GLY A 37 -8.62 20.88 0.80
CA GLY A 37 -9.86 21.48 1.29
C GLY A 37 -10.49 22.47 0.32
N VAL A 38 -9.75 22.92 -0.68
CA VAL A 38 -10.20 23.89 -1.69
C VAL A 38 -10.20 23.24 -3.09
N GLN A 39 -9.14 22.51 -3.41
CA GLN A 39 -8.99 21.87 -4.71
C GLN A 39 -8.19 20.58 -4.59
N THR A 40 -8.31 19.71 -5.59
CA THR A 40 -7.50 18.50 -5.67
C THR A 40 -6.08 18.87 -6.06
N ILE A 41 -5.09 18.52 -5.24
CA ILE A 41 -3.69 18.85 -5.45
C ILE A 41 -2.86 17.73 -6.02
N ARG A 42 -3.30 16.48 -5.84
CA ARG A 42 -2.62 15.29 -6.36
C ARG A 42 -3.54 14.09 -6.25
N TYR A 43 -3.05 12.94 -6.71
CA TYR A 43 -3.77 11.67 -6.60
C TYR A 43 -2.87 10.62 -5.97
N ASN A 44 -3.47 9.64 -5.30
CA ASN A 44 -2.78 8.47 -4.79
C ASN A 44 -3.38 7.23 -5.45
N LEU A 45 -2.51 6.35 -5.94
CA LEU A 45 -2.91 5.00 -6.36
C LEU A 45 -2.71 4.10 -5.16
N SER A 46 -3.77 3.45 -4.70
CA SER A 46 -3.75 2.66 -3.46
C SER A 46 -4.13 1.21 -3.74
N VAL A 47 -3.43 0.27 -3.11
CA VAL A 47 -3.74 -1.16 -3.18
C VAL A 47 -3.60 -1.77 -1.79
N LYS A 48 -4.53 -2.67 -1.46
CA LYS A 48 -4.52 -3.40 -0.19
C LYS A 48 -4.04 -4.82 -0.38
N GLY A 49 -3.61 -5.43 0.72
CA GLY A 49 -3.22 -6.84 0.70
C GLY A 49 -3.11 -7.42 2.09
N THR A 50 -2.74 -8.68 2.12
CA THR A 50 -2.37 -9.41 3.33
C THR A 50 -0.89 -9.78 3.22
N PHE A 51 -0.29 -10.23 4.32
CA PHE A 51 1.11 -10.64 4.29
C PHE A 51 1.33 -11.90 5.11
N ASN A 52 2.44 -12.60 4.81
CA ASN A 52 2.84 -13.85 5.47
C ASN A 52 1.76 -14.93 5.46
N ASN A 53 0.86 -14.91 4.45
CA ASN A 53 -0.25 -15.86 4.31
C ASN A 53 -1.20 -15.88 5.50
N ILE A 54 -1.30 -14.77 6.23
CA ILE A 54 -2.20 -14.63 7.38
C ILE A 54 -3.39 -13.75 6.97
N PRO A 55 -4.63 -14.29 6.91
CA PRO A 55 -5.79 -13.55 6.42
C PRO A 55 -6.16 -12.30 7.21
N GLU A 56 -5.85 -12.26 8.49
CA GLU A 56 -6.19 -11.11 9.36
C GLU A 56 -5.19 -9.96 9.25
N THR A 57 -4.18 -10.06 8.40
CA THR A 57 -3.20 -8.99 8.23
C THR A 57 -3.70 -7.93 7.26
N VAL A 58 -3.22 -6.72 7.45
CA VAL A 58 -3.57 -5.58 6.60
C VAL A 58 -2.30 -4.83 6.20
N ILE A 59 -2.13 -4.63 4.91
CA ILE A 59 -1.08 -3.78 4.38
C ILE A 59 -1.67 -2.94 3.25
N VAL A 60 -1.35 -1.64 3.23
CA VAL A 60 -1.84 -0.71 2.21
C VAL A 60 -0.65 0.05 1.65
N ILE A 61 -0.48 -0.03 0.34
CA ILE A 61 0.61 0.65 -0.36
C ILE A 61 0.01 1.76 -1.23
N ASP A 62 0.62 2.94 -1.17
CA ASP A 62 0.19 4.10 -1.94
C ASP A 62 1.31 4.58 -2.85
N PHE A 63 0.94 5.06 -4.04
CA PHE A 63 1.85 5.74 -4.96
C PHE A 63 1.32 7.14 -5.19
N ARG A 64 2.16 8.13 -4.97
CA ARG A 64 1.80 9.54 -5.22
C ARG A 64 1.88 9.84 -6.71
N MET A 65 0.86 10.51 -7.22
CA MET A 65 0.77 10.90 -8.63
C MET A 65 0.32 12.34 -8.73
N LYS A 66 0.80 13.06 -9.74
CA LYS A 66 0.39 14.45 -9.99
C LYS A 66 -1.00 14.52 -10.60
N THR A 67 -1.34 13.57 -11.48
CA THR A 67 -2.63 13.49 -12.15
C THR A 67 -3.16 12.07 -12.07
N LYS A 68 -4.47 11.91 -12.32
CA LYS A 68 -5.10 10.59 -12.29
C LYS A 68 -4.60 9.66 -13.40
N ASP A 69 -3.99 10.22 -14.46
CA ASP A 69 -3.47 9.46 -15.60
C ASP A 69 -1.95 9.27 -15.54
N ASP A 70 -1.32 9.70 -14.45
CA ASP A 70 0.12 9.58 -14.26
C ASP A 70 0.52 8.11 -14.09
N VAL A 71 1.78 7.81 -14.39
CA VAL A 71 2.31 6.46 -14.24
C VAL A 71 2.89 6.31 -12.83
N PRO A 72 2.41 5.33 -12.04
CA PRO A 72 2.97 5.09 -10.71
C PRO A 72 4.46 4.76 -10.78
N SER A 73 5.23 5.30 -9.84
CA SER A 73 6.68 5.12 -9.80
C SER A 73 7.12 4.67 -8.41
N MET A 74 8.10 3.76 -8.36
CA MET A 74 8.71 3.33 -7.10
C MET A 74 9.37 4.48 -6.34
N LYS A 75 9.69 5.57 -7.01
CA LYS A 75 10.24 6.77 -6.36
C LYS A 75 9.23 7.46 -5.45
N HIS A 76 7.96 7.23 -5.68
CA HIS A 76 6.86 7.85 -4.96
C HIS A 76 6.04 6.86 -4.13
N ILE A 77 6.58 5.66 -3.91
CA ILE A 77 5.91 4.66 -3.09
C ILE A 77 5.93 5.08 -1.61
N THR A 78 4.83 4.84 -0.94
CA THR A 78 4.73 5.13 0.49
C THR A 78 3.76 4.16 1.16
N MET A 79 3.87 4.04 2.47
CA MET A 79 2.96 3.24 3.28
C MET A 79 2.49 4.14 4.43
N ASN A 80 1.23 4.56 4.39
CA ASN A 80 0.68 5.49 5.38
C ASN A 80 0.61 4.91 6.78
N ASN A 81 0.37 3.60 6.88
CA ASN A 81 0.31 2.89 8.16
C ASN A 81 1.25 1.70 8.12
N LYS A 82 1.82 1.35 9.26
CA LYS A 82 2.64 0.16 9.39
C LYS A 82 1.80 -1.08 9.09
N PRO A 83 2.43 -2.19 8.61
CA PRO A 83 1.71 -3.45 8.47
C PRO A 83 1.08 -3.85 9.78
N GLY A 84 -0.15 -4.34 9.75
CA GLY A 84 -0.89 -4.64 10.95
C GLY A 84 -1.64 -5.97 10.90
N ILE A 85 -2.03 -6.45 12.09
CA ILE A 85 -2.85 -7.64 12.26
C ILE A 85 -4.14 -7.24 12.98
N LEU A 86 -5.30 -7.63 12.41
CA LEU A 86 -6.58 -7.42 13.03
C LEU A 86 -6.90 -8.58 13.96
N ARG A 87 -7.18 -8.28 15.23
CA ARG A 87 -7.59 -9.27 16.22
C ARG A 87 -8.73 -8.69 17.05
N GLU A 88 -9.87 -9.37 17.02
CA GLU A 88 -11.06 -8.96 17.78
C GLU A 88 -11.44 -7.49 17.54
N GLY A 89 -11.31 -7.04 16.28
CA GLY A 89 -11.62 -5.67 15.89
C GLY A 89 -10.55 -4.64 16.20
N THR A 90 -9.43 -5.06 16.79
CA THR A 90 -8.33 -4.15 17.11
C THR A 90 -7.14 -4.42 16.18
N LEU A 91 -6.56 -3.33 15.66
CA LEU A 91 -5.38 -3.41 14.79
C LEU A 91 -4.10 -3.31 15.63
N TYR A 92 -3.25 -4.32 15.51
CA TYR A 92 -1.93 -4.34 16.14
C TYR A 92 -0.86 -4.23 15.05
N TYR A 93 0.15 -3.40 15.27
CA TYR A 93 1.23 -3.26 14.30
C TYR A 93 2.16 -4.47 14.33
N TYR A 94 2.54 -4.91 13.15
CA TYR A 94 3.41 -6.05 12.94
C TYR A 94 4.85 -5.56 12.75
N GLU A 95 5.62 -5.57 13.81
CA GLU A 95 7.00 -5.09 13.80
C GLU A 95 8.02 -6.20 13.98
#